data_6b80957b65667b20b65014b08afa3dc0
#
_entry.id   6b80957b65667b20b65014b08afa3dc0
#
_cell.length_a   1.000
_cell.length_b   1.000
_cell.length_c   1.000
_cell.angle_alpha   90.00
_cell.angle_beta   90.00
_cell.angle_gamma   90.00
#
_symmetry.space_group_name_H-M   'P 1'
#
loop_
_entity.id
_entity.type
_entity.pdbx_description
1 polymer ?
#
loop_
_entity_poly.entity_id
_entity_poly.type
_entity_poly.pdbx_seq_one_letter_code
_entity_poly.pdbx_strand_id
1 'polypeptide(L)'
;MKANSSVITLFLILLCFTGCKGQTIETQDKTTDTYTYKTGDPNGIGKWYMDREIAHVMGFQGINWLERSEREEEEKTAALLKNMNIQPTDHIADIGAGSGYHVFKMAPQVKDGIIYAVDIQEEMLNAIESRKEAENVQNIELIKGSEKSVNLPENTIDKVLMVDVYHEFNFPVEMIASINKALKKDGKVYLIEYRGEDATVPIKKVHKMTEKQAVKEMVAAGFKLEENIANLPWQHCMVFVKM
;
A
#
# COMPACT_ATOMS: atom_id res chain seq x y z
N MET A 1 -69.04 -42.35 68.78
CA MET A 1 -67.65 -42.83 68.68
C MET A 1 -66.87 -41.77 67.85
N LYS A 2 -65.87 -41.22 68.47
CA LYS A 2 -65.24 -39.95 68.11
C LYS A 2 -64.19 -40.12 66.96
N ALA A 3 -64.34 -39.37 65.92
CA ALA A 3 -63.31 -39.22 64.87
C ALA A 3 -62.45 -38.00 65.18
N ASN A 4 -61.11 -38.21 65.26
CA ASN A 4 -60.15 -37.12 65.41
C ASN A 4 -59.71 -36.67 64.05
N SER A 5 -59.89 -35.37 63.81
CA SER A 5 -59.41 -34.68 62.62
C SER A 5 -58.02 -34.03 62.90
N SER A 6 -56.97 -34.51 62.23
CA SER A 6 -55.64 -33.88 62.32
C SER A 6 -55.54 -32.86 61.21
N VAL A 7 -55.34 -31.59 61.56
CA VAL A 7 -55.07 -30.50 60.65
C VAL A 7 -53.56 -30.46 60.36
N ILE A 8 -53.16 -30.71 59.12
CA ILE A 8 -51.77 -30.57 58.66
C ILE A 8 -51.62 -29.13 58.10
N THR A 9 -50.86 -28.32 58.82
CA THR A 9 -50.51 -26.97 58.43
C THR A 9 -49.34 -27.06 57.43
N LEU A 10 -49.62 -26.73 56.18
CA LEU A 10 -48.62 -26.69 55.12
C LEU A 10 -47.88 -25.34 55.16
N PHE A 11 -46.61 -25.32 55.56
CA PHE A 11 -45.74 -24.16 55.49
C PHE A 11 -45.22 -23.99 54.06
N LEU A 12 -45.70 -22.96 53.37
CA LEU A 12 -45.21 -22.58 52.07
C LEU A 12 -43.97 -21.71 52.29
N ILE A 13 -42.76 -22.28 51.99
CA ILE A 13 -41.52 -21.54 51.99
C ILE A 13 -41.39 -20.86 50.62
N LEU A 14 -41.55 -19.54 50.61
CA LEU A 14 -41.36 -18.70 49.43
C LEU A 14 -39.86 -18.44 49.24
N LEU A 15 -39.20 -19.17 48.35
CA LEU A 15 -37.83 -18.93 47.95
C LEU A 15 -37.78 -17.75 46.98
N CYS A 16 -37.38 -16.58 47.49
CA CYS A 16 -37.02 -15.42 46.64
C CYS A 16 -35.69 -15.69 45.95
N PHE A 17 -35.74 -16.08 44.69
CA PHE A 17 -34.55 -16.03 43.81
C PHE A 17 -34.28 -14.57 43.42
N THR A 18 -33.34 -13.90 44.10
CA THR A 18 -32.75 -12.67 43.61
C THR A 18 -31.81 -12.99 42.46
N GLY A 19 -32.31 -12.90 41.22
CA GLY A 19 -31.49 -13.00 40.04
C GLY A 19 -30.54 -11.81 39.94
N CYS A 20 -29.26 -12.01 40.25
CA CYS A 20 -28.22 -11.10 39.81
C CYS A 20 -28.22 -11.04 38.29
N LYS A 21 -28.75 -9.98 37.68
CA LYS A 21 -28.46 -9.61 36.30
C LYS A 21 -26.99 -9.21 36.23
N GLY A 22 -26.13 -10.14 35.82
CA GLY A 22 -24.79 -9.81 35.34
C GLY A 22 -24.95 -8.85 34.16
N GLN A 23 -24.55 -7.59 34.35
CA GLN A 23 -24.29 -6.70 33.22
C GLN A 23 -23.09 -7.25 32.48
N THR A 24 -23.34 -7.91 31.38
CA THR A 24 -22.31 -8.10 30.32
C THR A 24 -21.92 -6.71 29.87
N ILE A 25 -20.75 -6.26 30.31
CA ILE A 25 -20.05 -5.13 29.67
C ILE A 25 -19.68 -5.63 28.28
N GLU A 26 -20.52 -5.35 27.28
CA GLU A 26 -20.08 -5.35 25.89
C GLU A 26 -18.99 -4.29 25.83
N THR A 27 -17.74 -4.74 25.87
CA THR A 27 -16.63 -3.98 25.35
C THR A 27 -16.92 -3.83 23.86
N GLN A 28 -17.55 -2.72 23.48
CA GLN A 28 -17.54 -2.23 22.12
C GLN A 28 -16.05 -2.05 21.76
N ASP A 29 -15.52 -3.06 21.09
CA ASP A 29 -14.27 -2.95 20.35
C ASP A 29 -14.52 -1.81 19.34
N LYS A 30 -14.00 -0.62 19.65
CA LYS A 30 -13.93 0.49 18.71
C LYS A 30 -12.90 0.10 17.66
N THR A 31 -13.25 -0.81 16.79
CA THR A 31 -12.66 -0.89 15.46
C THR A 31 -13.06 0.41 14.78
N THR A 32 -12.24 1.44 14.95
CA THR A 32 -12.31 2.59 14.04
C THR A 32 -12.12 2.02 12.66
N ASP A 33 -13.17 2.08 11.84
CA ASP A 33 -13.09 1.60 10.47
C ASP A 33 -11.86 2.22 9.81
N THR A 34 -10.88 1.38 9.46
CA THR A 34 -9.61 1.81 8.83
C THR A 34 -9.88 2.61 7.57
N TYR A 35 -10.96 2.30 6.89
CA TYR A 35 -11.42 2.94 5.67
C TYR A 35 -12.82 3.52 5.86
N THR A 36 -13.05 4.70 5.27
CA THR A 36 -14.39 5.29 5.21
C THR A 36 -14.86 5.38 3.76
N TYR A 37 -16.18 5.45 3.55
CA TYR A 37 -16.77 5.48 2.22
C TYR A 37 -17.70 6.69 2.11
N LYS A 38 -17.45 7.54 1.13
CA LYS A 38 -18.28 8.71 0.82
C LYS A 38 -18.03 9.15 -0.61
N THR A 39 -18.98 9.84 -1.22
CA THR A 39 -18.80 10.47 -2.54
C THR A 39 -17.64 11.44 -2.52
N GLY A 40 -16.79 11.41 -3.53
CA GLY A 40 -15.62 12.25 -3.68
C GLY A 40 -15.38 12.70 -5.12
N ASP A 41 -14.12 12.68 -5.57
CA ASP A 41 -13.71 13.05 -6.91
C ASP A 41 -14.21 12.02 -7.95
N PRO A 42 -14.66 12.42 -9.15
CA PRO A 42 -15.04 11.48 -10.22
C PRO A 42 -13.91 10.52 -10.65
N ASN A 43 -12.65 10.84 -10.34
CA ASN A 43 -11.48 9.99 -10.58
C ASN A 43 -11.02 9.22 -9.33
N GLY A 44 -11.77 9.30 -8.23
CA GLY A 44 -11.58 8.53 -7.00
C GLY A 44 -12.59 7.41 -6.89
N ILE A 45 -12.31 6.42 -6.05
CA ILE A 45 -13.18 5.24 -5.85
C ILE A 45 -14.22 5.43 -4.73
N GLY A 46 -14.31 6.63 -4.14
CA GLY A 46 -15.20 6.89 -3.00
C GLY A 46 -14.77 6.22 -1.70
N LYS A 47 -13.60 5.60 -1.66
CA LYS A 47 -12.97 5.00 -0.48
C LYS A 47 -11.87 5.92 0.02
N TRP A 48 -11.83 6.11 1.34
CA TRP A 48 -10.95 7.08 1.98
C TRP A 48 -10.08 6.40 3.04
N TYR A 49 -8.81 6.82 3.08
CA TYR A 49 -7.86 6.43 4.11
C TYR A 49 -7.19 7.68 4.69
N MET A 50 -7.26 7.86 6.00
CA MET A 50 -6.66 9.01 6.72
C MET A 50 -6.95 10.38 6.07
N ASP A 51 -8.22 10.61 5.69
CA ASP A 51 -8.76 11.82 5.04
C ASP A 51 -8.35 12.01 3.58
N ARG A 52 -7.65 11.08 2.95
CA ARG A 52 -7.34 11.05 1.52
C ARG A 52 -8.30 10.08 0.81
N GLU A 53 -8.85 10.52 -0.31
CA GLU A 53 -9.56 9.63 -1.23
C GLU A 53 -8.56 8.82 -2.05
N ILE A 54 -8.86 7.54 -2.23
CA ILE A 54 -8.06 6.63 -3.07
C ILE A 54 -8.47 6.85 -4.52
N ALA A 55 -7.47 6.99 -5.40
CA ALA A 55 -7.70 7.17 -6.83
C ALA A 55 -8.12 5.87 -7.52
N HIS A 56 -8.78 6.00 -8.68
CA HIS A 56 -8.94 4.87 -9.59
C HIS A 56 -7.59 4.39 -10.10
N VAL A 57 -7.39 3.07 -10.12
CA VAL A 57 -6.21 2.45 -10.72
C VAL A 57 -6.18 2.74 -12.22
N MET A 58 -5.02 3.13 -12.73
CA MET A 58 -4.80 3.28 -14.17
C MET A 58 -4.80 1.89 -14.83
N GLY A 59 -5.75 1.63 -15.73
CA GLY A 59 -5.81 0.38 -16.48
C GLY A 59 -4.68 0.26 -17.51
N PHE A 60 -4.40 -0.98 -17.93
CA PHE A 60 -3.36 -1.29 -18.95
C PHE A 60 -3.57 -0.54 -20.28
N GLN A 61 -4.77 -0.07 -20.58
CA GLN A 61 -5.07 0.78 -21.75
C GLN A 61 -4.25 2.08 -21.72
N GLY A 62 -3.79 2.50 -20.54
CA GLY A 62 -2.92 3.66 -20.35
C GLY A 62 -1.42 3.39 -20.56
N ILE A 63 -1.02 2.18 -20.98
CA ILE A 63 0.39 1.77 -21.08
C ILE A 63 1.24 2.73 -21.95
N ASN A 64 0.66 3.30 -23.03
CA ASN A 64 1.36 4.26 -23.88
C ASN A 64 1.69 5.57 -23.15
N TRP A 65 0.90 5.96 -22.14
CA TRP A 65 1.22 7.11 -21.31
C TRP A 65 2.49 6.88 -20.49
N LEU A 66 2.74 5.64 -20.06
CA LEU A 66 3.92 5.27 -19.28
C LEU A 66 5.23 5.32 -20.12
N GLU A 67 5.12 5.22 -21.44
CA GLU A 67 6.25 5.23 -22.37
C GLU A 67 6.37 6.54 -23.18
N ARG A 68 5.67 7.62 -22.76
CA ARG A 68 5.70 8.92 -23.45
C ARG A 68 7.11 9.52 -23.46
N SER A 69 7.48 10.16 -24.56
CA SER A 69 8.81 10.73 -24.77
C SER A 69 9.16 11.86 -23.80
N GLU A 70 8.12 12.60 -23.35
CA GLU A 70 8.24 13.77 -22.46
C GLU A 70 8.57 13.39 -21.01
N ARG A 71 8.47 12.10 -20.68
CA ARG A 71 8.60 11.61 -19.29
C ARG A 71 9.92 11.98 -18.62
N GLU A 72 11.03 11.95 -19.38
CA GLU A 72 12.33 12.34 -18.81
C GLU A 72 12.39 13.85 -18.47
N GLU A 73 11.72 14.72 -19.24
CA GLU A 73 11.64 16.15 -18.94
C GLU A 73 10.73 16.42 -17.75
N GLU A 74 9.63 15.68 -17.63
CA GLU A 74 8.61 15.85 -16.60
C GLU A 74 9.01 15.23 -15.25
N GLU A 75 9.67 14.08 -15.27
CA GLU A 75 9.92 13.26 -14.07
C GLU A 75 11.42 13.10 -13.75
N LYS A 76 12.32 13.35 -14.71
CA LYS A 76 13.79 13.16 -14.56
C LYS A 76 14.16 11.78 -14.00
N THR A 77 13.72 10.73 -14.68
CA THR A 77 13.98 9.34 -14.28
C THR A 77 15.46 9.05 -14.01
N ALA A 78 16.37 9.63 -14.81
CA ALA A 78 17.80 9.48 -14.59
C ALA A 78 18.25 10.03 -13.22
N ALA A 79 17.66 11.15 -12.76
CA ALA A 79 17.92 11.71 -11.43
C ALA A 79 17.33 10.81 -10.34
N LEU A 80 16.12 10.29 -10.53
CA LEU A 80 15.49 9.34 -9.62
C LEU A 80 16.39 8.10 -9.41
N LEU A 81 16.85 7.45 -10.47
CA LEU A 81 17.71 6.27 -10.35
C LEU A 81 19.06 6.60 -9.68
N LYS A 82 19.60 7.79 -9.91
CA LYS A 82 20.78 8.27 -9.18
C LYS A 82 20.50 8.45 -7.67
N ASN A 83 19.32 8.99 -7.30
CA ASN A 83 18.92 9.13 -5.89
C ASN A 83 18.82 7.76 -5.21
N MET A 84 18.42 6.72 -5.93
CA MET A 84 18.31 5.35 -5.39
C MET A 84 19.67 4.74 -5.05
N ASN A 85 20.78 5.24 -5.58
CA ASN A 85 22.13 4.69 -5.35
C ASN A 85 22.17 3.17 -5.51
N ILE A 86 21.70 2.69 -6.66
CA ILE A 86 21.56 1.26 -6.95
C ILE A 86 22.92 0.56 -6.94
N GLN A 87 23.01 -0.55 -6.21
CA GLN A 87 24.19 -1.40 -6.15
C GLN A 87 24.02 -2.62 -7.07
N PRO A 88 25.11 -3.17 -7.64
CA PRO A 88 25.02 -4.32 -8.54
C PRO A 88 24.34 -5.57 -7.95
N THR A 89 24.35 -5.72 -6.63
CA THR A 89 23.81 -6.87 -5.88
C THR A 89 22.44 -6.61 -5.29
N ASP A 90 21.83 -5.44 -5.54
CA ASP A 90 20.54 -5.10 -4.95
C ASP A 90 19.42 -6.03 -5.45
N HIS A 91 18.51 -6.34 -4.56
CA HIS A 91 17.20 -6.89 -4.87
C HIS A 91 16.18 -5.75 -4.78
N ILE A 92 15.69 -5.30 -5.93
CA ILE A 92 14.81 -4.13 -6.02
C ILE A 92 13.42 -4.57 -6.45
N ALA A 93 12.38 -4.11 -5.74
CA ALA A 93 11.00 -4.31 -6.16
C ALA A 93 10.43 -3.00 -6.71
N ASP A 94 9.95 -3.03 -7.95
CA ASP A 94 9.16 -1.97 -8.57
C ASP A 94 7.68 -2.34 -8.41
N ILE A 95 6.97 -1.63 -7.53
CA ILE A 95 5.58 -1.93 -7.19
C ILE A 95 4.65 -1.07 -8.03
N GLY A 96 3.74 -1.72 -8.79
CA GLY A 96 3.00 -1.08 -9.86
C GLY A 96 3.91 -0.82 -11.06
N ALA A 97 4.64 -1.86 -11.48
CA ALA A 97 5.69 -1.77 -12.50
C ALA A 97 5.18 -1.30 -13.88
N GLY A 98 3.86 -1.43 -14.13
CA GLY A 98 3.21 -0.97 -15.37
C GLY A 98 3.87 -1.55 -16.62
N SER A 99 4.33 -0.68 -17.51
CA SER A 99 5.06 -1.08 -18.74
C SER A 99 6.48 -1.61 -18.50
N GLY A 100 6.98 -1.54 -17.25
CA GLY A 100 8.37 -1.83 -16.94
C GLY A 100 9.34 -0.66 -17.22
N TYR A 101 8.82 0.54 -17.41
CA TYR A 101 9.64 1.72 -17.74
C TYR A 101 10.85 1.91 -16.82
N HIS A 102 10.68 1.80 -15.50
CA HIS A 102 11.77 1.87 -14.53
C HIS A 102 12.53 0.56 -14.44
N VAL A 103 11.84 -0.59 -14.50
CA VAL A 103 12.43 -1.94 -14.46
C VAL A 103 13.57 -2.08 -15.44
N PHE A 104 13.33 -1.77 -16.73
CA PHE A 104 14.36 -1.90 -17.79
C PHE A 104 15.49 -0.86 -17.68
N LYS A 105 15.26 0.27 -17.03
CA LYS A 105 16.31 1.27 -16.75
C LYS A 105 17.17 0.89 -15.53
N MET A 106 16.62 0.14 -14.56
CA MET A 106 17.34 -0.38 -13.39
C MET A 106 18.12 -1.67 -13.72
N ALA A 107 17.57 -2.55 -14.54
CA ALA A 107 18.15 -3.88 -14.81
C ALA A 107 19.64 -3.86 -15.23
N PRO A 108 20.12 -2.93 -16.08
CA PRO A 108 21.54 -2.85 -16.42
C PRO A 108 22.47 -2.48 -15.25
N GLN A 109 21.94 -1.89 -14.17
CA GLN A 109 22.69 -1.49 -12.98
C GLN A 109 22.78 -2.62 -11.94
N VAL A 110 21.85 -3.58 -11.97
CA VAL A 110 21.71 -4.69 -11.01
C VAL A 110 22.23 -5.97 -11.68
N LYS A 111 23.58 -6.09 -11.81
CA LYS A 111 24.18 -7.20 -12.59
C LYS A 111 24.21 -8.53 -11.85
N ASP A 112 24.28 -8.48 -10.53
CA ASP A 112 24.44 -9.64 -9.62
C ASP A 112 23.23 -9.77 -8.66
N GLY A 113 22.19 -8.97 -8.88
CA GLY A 113 20.94 -8.96 -8.11
C GLY A 113 19.74 -9.21 -9.01
N ILE A 114 18.54 -8.83 -8.52
CA ILE A 114 17.26 -9.08 -9.20
C ILE A 114 16.37 -7.85 -9.11
N ILE A 115 15.66 -7.54 -10.21
CA ILE A 115 14.54 -6.61 -10.23
C ILE A 115 13.24 -7.40 -10.22
N TYR A 116 12.44 -7.21 -9.20
CA TYR A 116 11.09 -7.77 -9.10
C TYR A 116 10.09 -6.75 -9.66
N ALA A 117 9.53 -7.05 -10.82
CA ALA A 117 8.45 -6.27 -11.43
C ALA A 117 7.11 -6.76 -10.86
N VAL A 118 6.53 -6.00 -9.95
CA VAL A 118 5.27 -6.36 -9.27
C VAL A 118 4.12 -5.55 -9.83
N ASP A 119 3.10 -6.20 -10.38
CA ASP A 119 1.88 -5.54 -10.84
C ASP A 119 0.65 -6.40 -10.54
N ILE A 120 -0.52 -5.75 -10.41
CA ILE A 120 -1.81 -6.45 -10.22
C ILE A 120 -2.49 -6.78 -11.56
N GLN A 121 -2.04 -6.19 -12.66
CA GLN A 121 -2.60 -6.38 -13.99
C GLN A 121 -1.75 -7.36 -14.80
N GLU A 122 -2.37 -8.45 -15.25
CA GLU A 122 -1.70 -9.49 -16.05
C GLU A 122 -1.17 -8.94 -17.36
N GLU A 123 -1.92 -8.02 -17.96
CA GLU A 123 -1.57 -7.40 -19.23
C GLU A 123 -0.28 -6.55 -19.13
N MET A 124 -0.05 -5.90 -17.98
CA MET A 124 1.20 -5.19 -17.71
C MET A 124 2.37 -6.16 -17.57
N LEU A 125 2.21 -7.23 -16.80
CA LEU A 125 3.24 -8.26 -16.65
C LEU A 125 3.58 -8.93 -17.99
N ASN A 126 2.58 -9.24 -18.83
CA ASN A 126 2.79 -9.80 -20.16
C ASN A 126 3.56 -8.84 -21.08
N ALA A 127 3.32 -7.54 -20.98
CA ALA A 127 4.11 -6.55 -21.73
C ALA A 127 5.57 -6.52 -21.29
N ILE A 128 5.83 -6.61 -19.98
CA ILE A 128 7.19 -6.69 -19.42
C ILE A 128 7.87 -8.00 -19.88
N GLU A 129 7.17 -9.16 -19.81
CA GLU A 129 7.74 -10.44 -20.25
C GLU A 129 8.13 -10.42 -21.72
N SER A 130 7.23 -9.93 -22.58
CA SER A 130 7.51 -9.81 -24.01
C SER A 130 8.74 -8.95 -24.32
N ARG A 131 8.90 -7.84 -23.57
CA ARG A 131 10.06 -6.96 -23.71
C ARG A 131 11.33 -7.62 -23.17
N LYS A 132 11.25 -8.28 -22.01
CA LYS A 132 12.35 -9.02 -21.37
C LYS A 132 12.91 -10.08 -22.31
N GLU A 133 12.04 -10.85 -22.98
CA GLU A 133 12.43 -11.83 -24.00
C GLU A 133 13.11 -11.17 -25.21
N ALA A 134 12.50 -10.12 -25.76
CA ALA A 134 13.01 -9.41 -26.92
C ALA A 134 14.38 -8.76 -26.68
N GLU A 135 14.61 -8.21 -25.49
CA GLU A 135 15.87 -7.57 -25.09
C GLU A 135 16.87 -8.55 -24.44
N ASN A 136 16.49 -9.84 -24.26
CA ASN A 136 17.27 -10.89 -23.60
C ASN A 136 17.77 -10.47 -22.19
N VAL A 137 16.93 -9.85 -21.40
CA VAL A 137 17.24 -9.42 -20.02
C VAL A 137 16.94 -10.58 -19.04
N GLN A 138 17.93 -10.98 -18.23
CA GLN A 138 17.80 -12.19 -17.39
C GLN A 138 17.50 -11.91 -15.92
N ASN A 139 17.77 -10.71 -15.42
CA ASN A 139 17.67 -10.34 -14.01
C ASN A 139 16.37 -9.61 -13.64
N ILE A 140 15.30 -9.91 -14.35
CA ILE A 140 13.94 -9.42 -14.05
C ILE A 140 13.06 -10.62 -13.70
N GLU A 141 12.39 -10.57 -12.56
CA GLU A 141 11.35 -11.51 -12.15
C GLU A 141 9.99 -10.81 -12.10
N LEU A 142 8.99 -11.41 -12.72
CA LEU A 142 7.64 -10.91 -12.74
C LEU A 142 6.83 -11.49 -11.58
N ILE A 143 6.20 -10.63 -10.81
CA ILE A 143 5.41 -11.04 -9.65
C ILE A 143 3.99 -10.54 -9.81
N LYS A 144 3.03 -11.45 -9.85
CA LYS A 144 1.61 -11.11 -9.76
C LYS A 144 1.29 -10.70 -8.33
N GLY A 145 1.12 -9.40 -8.12
CA GLY A 145 0.61 -8.84 -6.87
C GLY A 145 -0.89 -9.02 -6.70
N SER A 146 -1.40 -8.56 -5.58
CA SER A 146 -2.83 -8.42 -5.31
C SER A 146 -3.11 -7.03 -4.72
N GLU A 147 -4.37 -6.69 -4.49
CA GLU A 147 -4.72 -5.40 -3.85
C GLU A 147 -4.18 -5.25 -2.42
N LYS A 148 -3.75 -6.36 -1.79
CA LYS A 148 -3.34 -6.39 -0.38
C LYS A 148 -1.93 -6.92 -0.14
N SER A 149 -1.27 -7.43 -1.18
CA SER A 149 0.03 -8.09 -1.05
C SER A 149 0.88 -7.94 -2.29
N VAL A 150 2.15 -7.64 -2.09
CA VAL A 150 3.17 -7.65 -3.14
C VAL A 150 3.62 -9.06 -3.51
N ASN A 151 3.23 -10.08 -2.74
CA ASN A 151 3.58 -11.49 -2.92
C ASN A 151 5.09 -11.78 -3.02
N LEU A 152 5.91 -10.95 -2.38
CA LEU A 152 7.36 -11.12 -2.31
C LEU A 152 7.77 -11.86 -1.04
N PRO A 153 8.90 -12.60 -1.06
CA PRO A 153 9.45 -13.25 0.12
C PRO A 153 9.85 -12.24 1.19
N GLU A 154 9.73 -12.63 2.47
CA GLU A 154 10.11 -11.78 3.59
C GLU A 154 11.64 -11.53 3.63
N ASN A 155 12.05 -10.33 4.06
CA ASN A 155 13.45 -9.92 4.24
C ASN A 155 14.35 -10.14 3.00
N THR A 156 13.81 -9.95 1.81
CA THR A 156 14.51 -10.20 0.55
C THR A 156 14.91 -8.91 -0.16
N ILE A 157 14.13 -7.85 -0.01
CA ILE A 157 14.23 -6.64 -0.82
C ILE A 157 15.12 -5.59 -0.17
N ASP A 158 16.11 -5.08 -0.90
CA ASP A 158 16.98 -3.98 -0.47
C ASP A 158 16.31 -2.62 -0.70
N LYS A 159 15.63 -2.47 -1.84
CA LYS A 159 14.96 -1.21 -2.23
C LYS A 159 13.59 -1.50 -2.83
N VAL A 160 12.62 -0.75 -2.39
CA VAL A 160 11.28 -0.71 -2.99
C VAL A 160 11.13 0.61 -3.72
N LEU A 161 10.71 0.57 -4.96
CA LEU A 161 10.32 1.72 -5.77
C LEU A 161 8.79 1.70 -5.95
N MET A 162 8.16 2.84 -5.71
CA MET A 162 6.75 3.10 -6.02
C MET A 162 6.68 4.45 -6.72
N VAL A 163 6.29 4.46 -8.00
CA VAL A 163 6.18 5.69 -8.80
C VAL A 163 4.75 5.91 -9.22
N ASP A 164 4.13 6.94 -8.68
CA ASP A 164 2.76 7.38 -9.00
C ASP A 164 1.73 6.24 -8.89
N VAL A 165 1.86 5.39 -7.87
CA VAL A 165 1.03 4.20 -7.67
C VAL A 165 0.43 4.09 -6.27
N TYR A 166 1.07 4.63 -5.25
CA TYR A 166 0.59 4.48 -3.87
C TYR A 166 -0.79 5.12 -3.67
N HIS A 167 -1.05 6.25 -4.32
CA HIS A 167 -2.34 6.91 -4.27
C HIS A 167 -3.51 6.07 -4.85
N GLU A 168 -3.20 5.02 -5.62
CA GLU A 168 -4.15 4.07 -6.21
C GLU A 168 -4.37 2.80 -5.36
N PHE A 169 -3.58 2.57 -4.29
CA PHE A 169 -3.73 1.37 -3.47
C PHE A 169 -5.10 1.30 -2.80
N ASN A 170 -5.92 0.33 -3.22
CA ASN A 170 -7.26 0.11 -2.67
C ASN A 170 -7.22 -0.29 -1.17
N PHE A 171 -6.13 -0.95 -0.75
CA PHE A 171 -5.89 -1.36 0.65
C PHE A 171 -4.48 -0.95 1.09
N PRO A 172 -4.21 0.37 1.28
CA PRO A 172 -2.87 0.88 1.57
C PRO A 172 -2.26 0.29 2.85
N VAL A 173 -3.06 0.05 3.91
CA VAL A 173 -2.55 -0.53 5.16
C VAL A 173 -1.99 -1.93 4.94
N GLU A 174 -2.75 -2.80 4.27
CA GLU A 174 -2.37 -4.18 4.00
C GLU A 174 -1.20 -4.23 3.01
N MET A 175 -1.23 -3.40 1.98
CA MET A 175 -0.17 -3.36 0.98
C MET A 175 1.15 -2.91 1.59
N ILE A 176 1.17 -1.81 2.37
CA ILE A 176 2.39 -1.33 3.02
C ILE A 176 2.88 -2.33 4.09
N ALA A 177 1.99 -3.02 4.80
CA ALA A 177 2.38 -4.10 5.70
C ALA A 177 3.07 -5.26 4.95
N SER A 178 2.57 -5.62 3.77
CA SER A 178 3.20 -6.63 2.90
C SER A 178 4.59 -6.15 2.40
N ILE A 179 4.72 -4.90 1.98
CA ILE A 179 6.00 -4.29 1.59
C ILE A 179 6.98 -4.29 2.77
N ASN A 180 6.50 -3.93 3.97
CA ASN A 180 7.34 -3.93 5.18
C ASN A 180 7.92 -5.31 5.47
N LYS A 181 7.13 -6.39 5.32
CA LYS A 181 7.61 -7.76 5.49
C LYS A 181 8.68 -8.15 4.46
N ALA A 182 8.48 -7.79 3.19
CA ALA A 182 9.40 -8.11 2.11
C ALA A 182 10.73 -7.34 2.22
N LEU A 183 10.69 -6.11 2.73
CA LEU A 183 11.86 -5.24 2.86
C LEU A 183 12.82 -5.75 3.93
N LYS A 184 14.13 -5.77 3.65
CA LYS A 184 15.20 -6.04 4.62
C LYS A 184 15.20 -4.98 5.73
N LYS A 185 15.86 -5.28 6.86
CA LYS A 185 15.95 -4.37 8.02
C LYS A 185 16.48 -2.99 7.64
N ASP A 186 17.53 -2.95 6.83
CA ASP A 186 18.19 -1.70 6.40
C ASP A 186 17.73 -1.28 4.99
N GLY A 187 16.67 -1.91 4.48
CA GLY A 187 16.11 -1.60 3.17
C GLY A 187 15.38 -0.26 3.15
N LYS A 188 15.26 0.31 1.96
CA LYS A 188 14.65 1.62 1.74
C LYS A 188 13.44 1.56 0.82
N VAL A 189 12.45 2.39 1.12
CA VAL A 189 11.29 2.63 0.24
C VAL A 189 11.46 3.99 -0.40
N TYR A 190 11.47 4.03 -1.72
CA TYR A 190 11.44 5.24 -2.54
C TYR A 190 10.00 5.43 -3.00
N LEU A 191 9.31 6.37 -2.36
CA LEU A 191 7.94 6.75 -2.68
C LEU A 191 7.97 8.01 -3.52
N ILE A 192 7.63 7.87 -4.78
CA ILE A 192 7.61 8.94 -5.78
C ILE A 192 6.15 9.24 -6.10
N GLU A 193 5.73 10.46 -5.85
CA GLU A 193 4.34 10.88 -6.04
C GLU A 193 4.28 12.32 -6.56
N TYR A 194 3.37 12.60 -7.48
CA TYR A 194 3.12 13.96 -7.97
C TYR A 194 2.78 14.91 -6.82
N ARG A 195 3.41 16.10 -6.80
CA ARG A 195 3.24 17.07 -5.71
C ARG A 195 1.81 17.56 -5.58
N GLY A 196 1.15 17.22 -4.48
CA GLY A 196 -0.18 17.70 -4.14
C GLY A 196 -0.21 19.18 -3.77
N GLU A 197 0.92 19.71 -3.33
CA GLU A 197 1.12 21.14 -2.99
C GLU A 197 1.24 22.03 -4.23
N ASP A 198 1.65 21.47 -5.38
CA ASP A 198 1.90 22.24 -6.60
C ASP A 198 0.70 22.18 -7.55
N ALA A 199 0.00 23.29 -7.66
CA ALA A 199 -1.14 23.41 -8.57
C ALA A 199 -0.73 23.46 -10.06
N THR A 200 0.55 23.70 -10.37
CA THR A 200 1.04 23.80 -11.76
C THR A 200 1.34 22.43 -12.38
N VAL A 201 1.52 21.39 -11.56
CA VAL A 201 1.65 20.01 -12.05
C VAL A 201 0.34 19.56 -12.67
N PRO A 202 0.28 19.24 -14.00
CA PRO A 202 -0.94 19.05 -14.77
C PRO A 202 -1.55 17.66 -14.58
N ILE A 203 -1.61 17.19 -13.33
CA ILE A 203 -2.16 15.89 -12.92
C ILE A 203 -3.42 16.10 -12.10
N LYS A 204 -4.41 15.22 -12.25
CA LYS A 204 -5.68 15.27 -11.50
C LYS A 204 -5.42 15.21 -10.00
N LYS A 205 -6.17 16.02 -9.23
CA LYS A 205 -5.92 16.21 -7.79
C LYS A 205 -5.85 14.91 -6.99
N VAL A 206 -6.74 13.95 -7.27
CA VAL A 206 -6.79 12.66 -6.55
C VAL A 206 -5.59 11.76 -6.83
N HIS A 207 -4.88 12.00 -7.95
CA HIS A 207 -3.62 11.31 -8.32
C HIS A 207 -2.37 12.07 -7.86
N LYS A 208 -2.50 13.02 -6.93
CA LYS A 208 -1.38 13.73 -6.31
C LYS A 208 -1.36 13.48 -4.81
N MET A 209 -0.18 13.48 -4.22
CA MET A 209 -0.02 13.41 -2.77
C MET A 209 0.80 14.58 -2.24
N THR A 210 0.40 15.10 -1.08
CA THR A 210 1.26 16.01 -0.33
C THR A 210 2.29 15.21 0.48
N GLU A 211 3.49 15.77 0.69
CA GLU A 211 4.48 15.18 1.58
C GLU A 211 3.88 14.87 2.96
N LYS A 212 3.15 15.84 3.51
CA LYS A 212 2.48 15.68 4.82
C LYS A 212 1.57 14.46 4.87
N GLN A 213 0.78 14.21 3.81
CA GLN A 213 -0.13 13.07 3.76
C GLN A 213 0.63 11.75 3.60
N ALA A 214 1.63 11.71 2.70
CA ALA A 214 2.46 10.54 2.51
C ALA A 214 3.18 10.14 3.81
N VAL A 215 3.80 11.10 4.49
CA VAL A 215 4.48 10.90 5.79
C VAL A 215 3.50 10.40 6.85
N LYS A 216 2.30 10.99 6.94
CA LYS A 216 1.25 10.56 7.90
C LYS A 216 0.90 9.08 7.70
N GLU A 217 0.70 8.64 6.46
CA GLU A 217 0.31 7.27 6.13
C GLU A 217 1.47 6.29 6.33
N MET A 218 2.67 6.63 5.90
CA MET A 218 3.87 5.78 6.04
C MET A 218 4.30 5.62 7.50
N VAL A 219 4.20 6.69 8.32
CA VAL A 219 4.48 6.61 9.77
C VAL A 219 3.51 5.67 10.47
N ALA A 220 2.22 5.74 10.13
CA ALA A 220 1.22 4.82 10.68
C ALA A 220 1.51 3.35 10.29
N ALA A 221 2.23 3.11 9.20
CA ALA A 221 2.62 1.80 8.72
C ALA A 221 4.02 1.34 9.21
N GLY A 222 4.65 2.06 10.16
CA GLY A 222 5.92 1.68 10.78
C GLY A 222 7.17 2.14 10.01
N PHE A 223 7.05 3.16 9.17
CA PHE A 223 8.17 3.80 8.49
C PHE A 223 8.42 5.22 9.02
N LYS A 224 9.64 5.71 8.87
CA LYS A 224 9.98 7.12 9.07
C LYS A 224 10.57 7.70 7.80
N LEU A 225 10.26 8.95 7.52
CA LEU A 225 10.91 9.69 6.46
C LEU A 225 12.39 9.91 6.82
N GLU A 226 13.28 9.47 5.95
CA GLU A 226 14.71 9.77 6.04
C GLU A 226 15.01 11.10 5.35
N GLU A 227 14.48 11.28 4.13
CA GLU A 227 14.70 12.46 3.30
C GLU A 227 13.59 12.60 2.24
N ASN A 228 13.28 13.85 1.82
CA ASN A 228 12.58 14.14 0.60
C ASN A 228 13.52 14.90 -0.34
N ILE A 229 14.02 14.25 -1.39
CA ILE A 229 15.04 14.77 -2.31
C ILE A 229 14.35 15.67 -3.35
N ALA A 230 14.49 16.98 -3.26
CA ALA A 230 13.77 17.97 -4.06
C ALA A 230 14.44 18.25 -5.42
N ASN A 231 14.71 17.22 -6.23
CA ASN A 231 15.39 17.36 -7.53
C ASN A 231 14.58 16.84 -8.73
N LEU A 232 13.37 16.31 -8.51
CA LEU A 232 12.45 15.91 -9.56
C LEU A 232 11.49 17.08 -9.89
N PRO A 233 11.13 17.31 -11.16
CA PRO A 233 10.32 18.47 -11.56
C PRO A 233 8.90 18.44 -10.96
N TRP A 234 8.16 17.35 -11.14
CA TRP A 234 6.75 17.24 -10.78
C TRP A 234 6.48 16.44 -9.51
N GLN A 235 7.46 15.64 -9.07
CA GLN A 235 7.26 14.63 -8.03
C GLN A 235 8.06 14.93 -6.77
N HIS A 236 7.56 14.45 -5.64
CA HIS A 236 8.36 14.17 -4.47
C HIS A 236 9.26 12.95 -4.73
N CYS A 237 10.44 12.92 -4.14
CA CYS A 237 11.28 11.73 -4.02
C CYS A 237 11.51 11.45 -2.54
N MET A 238 10.54 10.82 -1.91
CA MET A 238 10.54 10.55 -0.47
C MET A 238 11.19 9.20 -0.18
N VAL A 239 12.23 9.21 0.65
CA VAL A 239 12.95 8.02 1.08
C VAL A 239 12.51 7.65 2.49
N PHE A 240 11.95 6.46 2.64
CA PHE A 240 11.51 5.94 3.93
C PHE A 240 12.34 4.74 4.36
N VAL A 241 12.53 4.60 5.68
CA VAL A 241 13.18 3.46 6.32
C VAL A 241 12.29 2.92 7.43
N LYS A 242 12.46 1.65 7.81
CA LYS A 242 11.73 1.05 8.94
C LYS A 242 12.03 1.78 10.24
N MET A 243 11.01 1.92 11.11
CA MET A 243 11.19 2.38 12.49
C MET A 243 11.68 1.27 13.42
#